data_a0d3e7e1ad6fc8678c5fc43a813fb690
#
_entry.id   a0d3e7e1ad6fc8678c5fc43a813fb690
#
_cell.length_a   1.000
_cell.length_b   1.000
_cell.length_c   1.000
_cell.angle_alpha   90.00
_cell.angle_beta   90.00
_cell.angle_gamma   90.00
#
_symmetry.space_group_name_H-M   'P 1'
#
loop_
_entity.id
_entity.type
_entity.pdbx_description
1 polymer ?
#
loop_
_entity_poly.entity_id
_entity_poly.type
_entity_poly.pdbx_seq_one_letter_code
_entity_poly.pdbx_strand_id
1 'polypeptide(L)'
;FFLMIRRPPRSTLFPYTTLFRSGKKISEVQINYIIHAASPTASKFFVDYPVETIMTAVNGTKNMLDLGKEKQSEGVVYISSMEAFGAPDPEKPYVKEDDLGYIDIHNPRSCYPEGKRLCECMCSSYASEYKLPVRIARLSQTFGAGISYEENRVFAQFAKAAMNKTDIVLHTAGKSVGNYCYTRDAVMGILLLLVKGNDGEAYTVAHPEAHITIGDMAKMVAEKLANNEIKVVFDIPESAMTFGYAPDVNMRLNSDKLQALGWKPVIGLEEMYTRMMKSMEYTR
;
A
#
# COMPACT_ATOMS: atom_id res chain seq x y z
N PHE A 1 21.08 3.18 2.09
CA PHE A 1 20.89 1.97 2.89
C PHE A 1 19.42 1.60 2.83
N PHE A 2 19.07 0.52 2.09
CA PHE A 2 17.74 -0.05 2.10
C PHE A 2 17.61 -0.98 3.31
N LEU A 3 16.91 -0.56 4.33
CA LEU A 3 16.55 -1.43 5.44
C LEU A 3 15.25 -2.15 5.08
N MET A 4 15.34 -3.24 4.33
CA MET A 4 14.25 -4.20 4.19
C MET A 4 14.21 -5.05 5.47
N ILE A 5 13.25 -4.78 6.35
CA ILE A 5 13.01 -5.60 7.53
C ILE A 5 12.27 -6.85 7.06
N ARG A 6 12.96 -8.00 7.04
CA ARG A 6 12.33 -9.33 6.92
C ARG A 6 11.31 -9.49 8.05
N ARG A 7 10.19 -10.20 7.77
CA ARG A 7 9.16 -10.52 8.78
C ARG A 7 9.82 -10.96 10.08
N PRO A 8 9.50 -10.37 11.23
CA PRO A 8 10.03 -10.83 12.51
C PRO A 8 9.50 -12.23 12.84
N PRO A 9 10.27 -13.09 13.50
CA PRO A 9 9.74 -14.31 14.07
C PRO A 9 8.61 -13.99 15.06
N ARG A 10 7.61 -14.85 15.16
CA ARG A 10 6.35 -14.69 15.90
C ARG A 10 6.45 -14.29 17.39
N SER A 11 7.65 -14.13 17.94
CA SER A 11 7.91 -13.90 19.37
C SER A 11 8.55 -12.54 19.72
N THR A 12 8.76 -11.63 18.77
CA THR A 12 9.31 -10.30 19.06
C THR A 12 8.32 -9.22 18.69
N LEU A 13 7.56 -8.82 19.69
CA LEU A 13 6.69 -7.64 19.74
C LEU A 13 7.46 -6.36 19.53
N PHE A 14 7.88 -5.87 18.47
CA PHE A 14 8.59 -4.62 18.15
C PHE A 14 10.04 -4.74 17.64
N PRO A 15 10.22 -4.95 16.34
CA PRO A 15 11.54 -4.78 15.73
C PRO A 15 12.04 -3.32 15.77
N TYR A 16 11.14 -2.32 15.95
CA TYR A 16 11.49 -0.89 16.01
C TYR A 16 12.28 -0.49 17.24
N THR A 17 11.99 -1.06 18.40
CA THR A 17 12.75 -0.77 19.61
C THR A 17 14.17 -1.30 19.55
N THR A 18 14.44 -2.34 18.79
CA THR A 18 15.78 -2.93 18.67
C THR A 18 16.68 -2.11 17.75
N LEU A 19 16.17 -1.53 16.67
CA LEU A 19 16.91 -0.61 15.80
C LEU A 19 17.31 0.67 16.54
N PHE A 20 16.42 1.20 17.37
CA PHE A 20 16.69 2.40 18.16
C PHE A 20 17.43 2.13 19.48
N ARG A 21 17.41 0.90 19.99
CA ARG A 21 18.27 0.51 21.14
C ARG A 21 19.73 0.28 20.73
N SER A 22 20.01 -0.01 19.47
CA SER A 22 21.39 -0.07 18.94
C SER A 22 21.96 1.31 18.57
N GLY A 23 21.40 2.38 19.10
CA GLY A 23 21.61 3.78 18.75
C GLY A 23 23.06 4.28 18.62
N LYS A 24 24.02 3.58 19.20
CA LYS A 24 25.44 3.95 19.02
C LYS A 24 25.97 3.78 17.60
N LYS A 25 25.46 2.82 16.80
CA LYS A 25 25.96 2.59 15.44
C LYS A 25 25.32 3.49 14.37
N ILE A 26 24.05 3.92 14.57
CA ILE A 26 23.36 4.81 13.64
C ILE A 26 23.77 6.27 13.86
N SER A 27 24.11 6.66 15.10
CA SER A 27 24.56 8.01 15.42
C SER A 27 25.83 8.43 14.66
N GLU A 28 26.70 7.47 14.32
CA GLU A 28 27.98 7.73 13.64
C GLU A 28 27.87 7.77 12.10
N VAL A 29 26.70 7.37 11.53
CA VAL A 29 26.51 7.31 10.08
C VAL A 29 25.73 8.53 9.59
N GLN A 30 26.23 9.20 8.55
CA GLN A 30 25.45 10.19 7.82
C GLN A 30 24.33 9.51 7.03
N ILE A 31 23.09 9.99 7.17
CA ILE A 31 21.91 9.48 6.49
C ILE A 31 21.30 10.61 5.68
N ASN A 32 21.58 10.61 4.38
CA ASN A 32 21.08 11.64 3.48
C ASN A 32 19.63 11.40 3.06
N TYR A 33 19.21 10.14 2.92
CA TYR A 33 17.87 9.80 2.43
C TYR A 33 17.22 8.71 3.28
N ILE A 34 15.93 8.89 3.56
CA ILE A 34 15.13 7.93 4.34
C ILE A 34 13.88 7.56 3.55
N ILE A 35 13.63 6.26 3.39
CA ILE A 35 12.33 5.73 2.92
C ILE A 35 11.71 4.95 4.06
N HIS A 36 10.65 5.52 4.65
CA HIS A 36 9.95 4.91 5.78
C HIS A 36 8.78 4.06 5.27
N ALA A 37 9.05 2.76 5.06
CA ALA A 37 8.07 1.77 4.58
C ALA A 37 7.60 0.81 5.68
N ALA A 38 8.03 1.02 6.93
CA ALA A 38 7.77 0.11 8.02
C ALA A 38 6.38 0.37 8.64
N SER A 39 5.45 -0.54 8.42
CA SER A 39 4.09 -0.53 9.00
C SER A 39 3.48 -1.93 8.87
N PRO A 40 2.60 -2.36 9.78
CA PRO A 40 1.72 -3.49 9.51
C PRO A 40 0.91 -3.22 8.23
N THR A 41 0.70 -4.25 7.40
CA THR A 41 -0.05 -4.11 6.13
C THR A 41 -1.12 -5.19 5.95
N ALA A 42 -1.22 -6.14 6.88
CA ALA A 42 -2.19 -7.22 6.83
C ALA A 42 -3.51 -6.81 7.49
N SER A 43 -4.62 -6.88 6.75
CA SER A 43 -5.95 -6.50 7.26
C SER A 43 -6.35 -7.27 8.53
N LYS A 44 -5.97 -8.54 8.65
CA LYS A 44 -6.21 -9.32 9.87
C LYS A 44 -5.50 -8.70 11.09
N PHE A 45 -4.29 -8.16 10.93
CA PHE A 45 -3.56 -7.52 12.02
C PHE A 45 -4.27 -6.26 12.51
N PHE A 46 -4.90 -5.49 11.61
CA PHE A 46 -5.63 -4.28 11.98
C PHE A 46 -6.87 -4.59 12.86
N VAL A 47 -7.48 -5.75 12.65
CA VAL A 47 -8.64 -6.20 13.44
C VAL A 47 -8.20 -6.81 14.77
N ASP A 48 -7.17 -7.66 14.75
CA ASP A 48 -6.70 -8.38 15.93
C ASP A 48 -5.91 -7.47 16.90
N TYR A 49 -5.19 -6.46 16.37
CA TYR A 49 -4.28 -5.60 17.14
C TYR A 49 -4.40 -4.11 16.74
N PRO A 50 -5.59 -3.48 16.90
CA PRO A 50 -5.83 -2.11 16.44
C PRO A 50 -4.97 -1.07 17.18
N VAL A 51 -4.82 -1.18 18.50
CA VAL A 51 -3.99 -0.26 19.29
C VAL A 51 -2.53 -0.32 18.85
N GLU A 52 -2.03 -1.54 18.65
CA GLU A 52 -0.66 -1.78 18.20
C GLU A 52 -0.41 -1.23 16.80
N THR A 53 -1.41 -1.32 15.92
CA THR A 53 -1.38 -0.75 14.59
C THR A 53 -1.18 0.76 14.63
N ILE A 54 -1.96 1.48 15.47
CA ILE A 54 -1.83 2.93 15.65
C ILE A 54 -0.46 3.26 16.24
N MET A 55 -0.08 2.63 17.35
CA MET A 55 1.15 2.97 18.05
C MET A 55 2.40 2.68 17.22
N THR A 56 2.39 1.59 16.42
CA THR A 56 3.48 1.29 15.50
C THR A 56 3.59 2.35 14.40
N ALA A 57 2.46 2.76 13.81
CA ALA A 57 2.46 3.80 12.78
C ALA A 57 2.98 5.13 13.34
N VAL A 58 2.41 5.61 14.45
CA VAL A 58 2.73 6.92 15.03
C VAL A 58 4.16 6.98 15.57
N ASN A 59 4.53 6.02 16.42
CA ASN A 59 5.87 6.01 17.02
C ASN A 59 6.96 5.74 15.98
N GLY A 60 6.70 4.82 15.04
CA GLY A 60 7.63 4.51 13.96
C GLY A 60 7.87 5.73 13.07
N THR A 61 6.82 6.43 12.69
CA THR A 61 6.93 7.64 11.86
C THR A 61 7.63 8.76 12.61
N LYS A 62 7.23 9.03 13.87
CA LYS A 62 7.92 10.04 14.70
C LYS A 62 9.42 9.76 14.79
N ASN A 63 9.80 8.54 15.07
CA ASN A 63 11.22 8.17 15.20
C ASN A 63 12.00 8.37 13.89
N MET A 64 11.39 8.07 12.74
CA MET A 64 12.02 8.29 11.43
C MET A 64 12.15 9.77 11.08
N LEU A 65 11.15 10.58 11.43
CA LEU A 65 11.19 12.03 11.25
C LEU A 65 12.22 12.69 12.18
N ASP A 66 12.28 12.28 13.45
CA ASP A 66 13.31 12.73 14.39
C ASP A 66 14.72 12.38 13.89
N LEU A 67 14.91 11.16 13.38
CA LEU A 67 16.17 10.74 12.78
C LEU A 67 16.53 11.62 11.57
N GLY A 68 15.58 11.84 10.67
CA GLY A 68 15.78 12.72 9.51
C GLY A 68 16.17 14.14 9.89
N LYS A 69 15.52 14.69 10.91
CA LYS A 69 15.86 16.00 11.49
C LYS A 69 17.26 16.00 12.13
N GLU A 70 17.59 15.00 12.97
CA GLU A 70 18.90 14.88 13.61
C GLU A 70 20.03 14.77 12.60
N LYS A 71 19.84 13.97 11.55
CA LYS A 71 20.83 13.74 10.50
C LYS A 71 20.87 14.82 9.42
N GLN A 72 19.96 15.79 9.48
CA GLN A 72 19.78 16.79 8.42
C GLN A 72 19.63 16.14 7.04
N SER A 73 18.78 15.11 6.98
CA SER A 73 18.57 14.33 5.76
C SER A 73 18.07 15.20 4.61
N GLU A 74 18.59 14.98 3.42
CA GLU A 74 18.27 15.72 2.19
C GLU A 74 16.90 15.33 1.60
N GLY A 75 16.34 14.19 2.04
CA GLY A 75 15.02 13.74 1.63
C GLY A 75 14.50 12.60 2.49
N VAL A 76 13.21 12.69 2.80
CA VAL A 76 12.46 11.63 3.50
C VAL A 76 11.21 11.33 2.69
N VAL A 77 10.89 10.05 2.47
CA VAL A 77 9.60 9.63 1.92
C VAL A 77 8.88 8.74 2.92
N TYR A 78 7.71 9.17 3.33
CA TYR A 78 6.79 8.36 4.11
C TYR A 78 5.88 7.56 3.18
N ILE A 79 5.84 6.24 3.36
CA ILE A 79 4.94 5.37 2.61
C ILE A 79 3.57 5.33 3.30
N SER A 80 2.64 6.07 2.73
CA SER A 80 1.23 6.06 3.10
C SER A 80 0.45 5.04 2.26
N SER A 81 -0.86 5.12 2.25
CA SER A 81 -1.77 4.17 1.60
C SER A 81 -2.95 4.89 0.98
N MET A 82 -3.52 4.29 -0.06
CA MET A 82 -4.82 4.71 -0.60
C MET A 82 -5.94 4.66 0.44
N GLU A 83 -5.81 3.88 1.50
CA GLU A 83 -6.81 3.84 2.57
C GLU A 83 -6.92 5.19 3.33
N ALA A 84 -5.90 6.05 3.26
CA ALA A 84 -5.98 7.41 3.80
C ALA A 84 -7.06 8.27 3.12
N PHE A 85 -7.50 7.94 1.91
CA PHE A 85 -8.62 8.62 1.26
C PHE A 85 -9.95 8.40 2.00
N GLY A 86 -10.11 7.27 2.71
CA GLY A 86 -11.39 6.91 3.33
C GLY A 86 -12.47 6.62 2.29
N ALA A 87 -13.68 7.16 2.51
CA ALA A 87 -14.81 7.12 1.59
C ALA A 87 -14.99 8.50 0.94
N PRO A 88 -14.27 8.83 -0.15
CA PRO A 88 -14.43 10.09 -0.85
C PRO A 88 -15.80 10.18 -1.53
N ASP A 89 -16.16 11.37 -2.02
CA ASP A 89 -17.39 11.61 -2.73
C ASP A 89 -17.54 10.63 -3.92
N PRO A 90 -18.57 9.77 -3.94
CA PRO A 90 -18.77 8.76 -4.98
C PRO A 90 -19.11 9.36 -6.36
N GLU A 91 -19.56 10.62 -6.42
CA GLU A 91 -19.88 11.33 -7.67
C GLU A 91 -18.62 11.82 -8.40
N LYS A 92 -17.45 11.83 -7.74
CA LYS A 92 -16.21 12.22 -8.38
C LYS A 92 -15.71 11.14 -9.33
N PRO A 93 -15.46 11.47 -10.60
CA PRO A 93 -14.93 10.50 -11.58
C PRO A 93 -13.52 10.03 -11.22
N TYR A 94 -12.74 10.87 -10.54
CA TYR A 94 -11.39 10.58 -10.06
C TYR A 94 -11.16 11.25 -8.70
N VAL A 95 -10.35 10.59 -7.87
CA VAL A 95 -9.97 11.04 -6.52
C VAL A 95 -8.54 11.57 -6.54
N LYS A 96 -8.38 12.84 -6.19
CA LYS A 96 -7.09 13.54 -6.06
C LYS A 96 -6.66 13.60 -4.60
N GLU A 97 -5.44 14.05 -4.34
CA GLU A 97 -4.84 14.06 -3.01
C GLU A 97 -5.65 14.79 -1.94
N ASP A 98 -6.39 15.84 -2.33
CA ASP A 98 -7.21 16.65 -1.41
C ASP A 98 -8.64 16.11 -1.21
N ASP A 99 -9.02 15.05 -1.93
CA ASP A 99 -10.36 14.46 -1.89
C ASP A 99 -10.48 13.43 -0.74
N LEU A 100 -10.20 13.86 0.48
CA LEU A 100 -10.34 13.00 1.66
C LEU A 100 -11.82 12.86 2.03
N GLY A 101 -12.24 11.60 2.19
CA GLY A 101 -13.60 11.26 2.59
C GLY A 101 -13.70 10.82 4.05
N TYR A 102 -14.90 10.40 4.42
CA TYR A 102 -15.22 9.95 5.75
C TYR A 102 -14.50 8.65 6.12
N ILE A 103 -14.10 8.55 7.39
CA ILE A 103 -13.68 7.30 8.05
C ILE A 103 -14.43 7.21 9.36
N ASP A 104 -15.08 6.08 9.65
CA ASP A 104 -15.72 5.80 10.93
C ASP A 104 -14.64 5.54 11.99
N ILE A 105 -14.32 6.55 12.79
CA ILE A 105 -13.30 6.47 13.84
C ILE A 105 -13.67 5.53 15.00
N HIS A 106 -14.95 5.15 15.12
CA HIS A 106 -15.40 4.22 16.15
C HIS A 106 -15.28 2.74 15.73
N ASN A 107 -15.00 2.50 14.45
CA ASN A 107 -14.69 1.16 13.96
C ASN A 107 -13.20 0.84 14.25
N PRO A 108 -12.86 -0.20 15.03
CA PRO A 108 -11.46 -0.54 15.33
C PRO A 108 -10.60 -0.77 14.08
N ARG A 109 -11.20 -1.24 12.96
CA ARG A 109 -10.51 -1.42 11.68
C ARG A 109 -9.96 -0.09 11.12
N SER A 110 -10.52 1.05 11.52
CA SER A 110 -10.06 2.39 11.10
C SER A 110 -8.71 2.79 11.70
N CYS A 111 -8.18 2.01 12.63
CA CYS A 111 -6.84 2.20 13.20
C CYS A 111 -5.74 2.36 12.14
N TYR A 112 -5.86 1.66 11.00
CA TYR A 112 -4.88 1.75 9.93
C TYR A 112 -5.03 3.02 9.08
N PRO A 113 -6.19 3.30 8.44
CA PRO A 113 -6.34 4.52 7.66
C PRO A 113 -6.19 5.80 8.49
N GLU A 114 -6.72 5.86 9.71
CA GLU A 114 -6.54 7.01 10.59
C GLU A 114 -5.09 7.14 11.07
N GLY A 115 -4.43 6.02 11.38
CA GLY A 115 -3.00 6.01 11.67
C GLY A 115 -2.17 6.57 10.50
N LYS A 116 -2.53 6.24 9.26
CA LYS A 116 -1.88 6.79 8.05
C LYS A 116 -2.13 8.30 7.93
N ARG A 117 -3.38 8.79 8.12
CA ARG A 117 -3.70 10.23 8.11
C ARG A 117 -2.92 11.01 9.17
N LEU A 118 -2.88 10.50 10.39
CA LEU A 118 -2.12 11.14 11.47
C LEU A 118 -0.63 11.23 11.13
N CYS A 119 -0.06 10.17 10.56
CA CYS A 119 1.34 10.17 10.14
C CYS A 119 1.61 11.13 8.96
N GLU A 120 0.67 11.29 8.02
CA GLU A 120 0.77 12.30 6.96
C GLU A 120 0.75 13.71 7.54
N CYS A 121 -0.17 13.99 8.47
CA CYS A 121 -0.22 15.27 9.19
C CYS A 121 1.11 15.53 9.92
N MET A 122 1.68 14.51 10.56
CA MET A 122 2.98 14.61 11.24
C MET A 122 4.10 14.94 10.23
N CYS A 123 4.12 14.31 9.05
CA CYS A 123 5.10 14.62 7.99
C CYS A 123 5.00 16.09 7.56
N SER A 124 3.78 16.58 7.27
CA SER A 124 3.55 17.98 6.88
C SER A 124 3.94 18.96 8.00
N SER A 125 3.69 18.58 9.26
CA SER A 125 4.10 19.38 10.43
C SER A 125 5.62 19.48 10.55
N TYR A 126 6.36 18.37 10.38
CA TYR A 126 7.83 18.39 10.39
C TYR A 126 8.43 19.19 9.22
N ALA A 127 7.81 19.12 8.04
CA ALA A 127 8.21 19.95 6.91
C ALA A 127 8.03 21.44 7.23
N SER A 128 6.90 21.81 7.83
CA SER A 128 6.59 23.20 8.17
C SER A 128 7.47 23.72 9.31
N GLU A 129 7.57 23.00 10.43
CA GLU A 129 8.22 23.45 11.66
C GLU A 129 9.75 23.35 11.57
N TYR A 130 10.26 22.21 11.11
CA TYR A 130 11.70 21.92 11.12
C TYR A 130 12.37 22.03 9.76
N LYS A 131 11.60 22.36 8.70
CA LYS A 131 12.09 22.40 7.32
C LYS A 131 12.68 21.06 6.86
N LEU A 132 12.19 19.96 7.46
CA LEU A 132 12.59 18.64 7.03
C LEU A 132 12.01 18.35 5.64
N PRO A 133 12.83 17.98 4.64
CA PRO A 133 12.35 17.71 3.29
C PRO A 133 11.66 16.32 3.22
N VAL A 134 10.42 16.23 3.70
CA VAL A 134 9.62 15.00 3.75
C VAL A 134 8.47 15.06 2.76
N ARG A 135 8.26 13.96 2.02
CA ARG A 135 7.19 13.76 1.04
C ARG A 135 6.39 12.53 1.41
N ILE A 136 5.14 12.48 0.98
CA ILE A 136 4.19 11.42 1.33
C ILE A 136 3.79 10.69 0.06
N ALA A 137 3.99 9.37 0.01
CA ALA A 137 3.59 8.50 -1.09
C ALA A 137 2.35 7.67 -0.69
N ARG A 138 1.17 8.02 -1.18
CA ARG A 138 -0.06 7.21 -1.01
C ARG A 138 -0.07 6.10 -2.05
N LEU A 139 0.38 4.91 -1.66
CA LEU A 139 0.39 3.78 -2.59
C LEU A 139 -1.01 3.20 -2.77
N SER A 140 -1.38 2.95 -4.02
CA SER A 140 -2.45 2.02 -4.38
C SER A 140 -2.05 0.57 -4.05
N GLN A 141 -2.91 -0.40 -4.35
CA GLN A 141 -2.53 -1.80 -4.21
C GLN A 141 -1.35 -2.12 -5.14
N THR A 142 -0.20 -2.37 -4.54
CA THR A 142 1.05 -2.59 -5.26
C THR A 142 1.43 -4.06 -5.23
N PHE A 143 1.60 -4.64 -6.42
CA PHE A 143 2.04 -6.02 -6.57
C PHE A 143 2.86 -6.23 -7.86
N GLY A 144 3.48 -7.41 -7.97
CA GLY A 144 4.28 -7.78 -9.12
C GLY A 144 5.30 -8.87 -8.78
N ALA A 145 6.36 -8.97 -9.53
CA ALA A 145 7.46 -9.90 -9.25
C ALA A 145 8.01 -9.69 -7.82
N GLY A 146 8.29 -10.79 -7.13
CA GLY A 146 8.75 -10.80 -5.73
C GLY A 146 7.63 -11.01 -4.70
N ILE A 147 6.37 -11.06 -5.10
CA ILE A 147 5.26 -11.47 -4.22
C ILE A 147 5.41 -12.98 -3.94
N SER A 148 5.38 -13.33 -2.64
CA SER A 148 5.45 -14.73 -2.21
C SER A 148 4.21 -15.52 -2.62
N TYR A 149 4.37 -16.80 -2.92
CA TYR A 149 3.24 -17.71 -3.15
C TYR A 149 2.31 -17.83 -1.93
N GLU A 150 2.80 -17.56 -0.71
CA GLU A 150 1.98 -17.54 0.50
C GLU A 150 1.11 -16.28 0.66
N GLU A 151 1.26 -15.27 -0.20
CA GLU A 151 0.42 -14.07 -0.15
C GLU A 151 -1.06 -14.42 -0.35
N ASN A 152 -1.95 -13.83 0.47
CA ASN A 152 -3.38 -14.15 0.49
C ASN A 152 -4.31 -12.99 0.09
N ARG A 153 -3.78 -11.84 -0.33
CA ARG A 153 -4.61 -10.79 -0.89
C ARG A 153 -5.26 -11.25 -2.20
N VAL A 154 -6.38 -10.63 -2.55
CA VAL A 154 -7.25 -11.05 -3.67
C VAL A 154 -6.50 -11.27 -4.98
N PHE A 155 -5.60 -10.36 -5.34
CA PHE A 155 -4.81 -10.49 -6.57
C PHE A 155 -3.91 -11.75 -6.56
N ALA A 156 -3.35 -12.12 -5.40
CA ALA A 156 -2.51 -13.31 -5.27
C ALA A 156 -3.37 -14.59 -5.27
N GLN A 157 -4.58 -14.54 -4.71
CA GLN A 157 -5.51 -15.67 -4.79
C GLN A 157 -5.88 -15.97 -6.25
N PHE A 158 -6.16 -14.94 -7.07
CA PHE A 158 -6.46 -15.11 -8.47
C PHE A 158 -5.27 -15.66 -9.27
N ALA A 159 -4.07 -15.15 -9.01
CA ALA A 159 -2.85 -15.69 -9.60
C ALA A 159 -2.67 -17.19 -9.28
N LYS A 160 -2.85 -17.56 -8.00
CA LYS A 160 -2.75 -18.97 -7.58
C LYS A 160 -3.82 -19.85 -8.21
N ALA A 161 -5.04 -19.34 -8.37
CA ALA A 161 -6.12 -20.06 -9.07
C ALA A 161 -5.71 -20.37 -10.53
N ALA A 162 -5.21 -19.38 -11.25
CA ALA A 162 -4.70 -19.58 -12.62
C ALA A 162 -3.52 -20.56 -12.68
N MET A 163 -2.52 -20.44 -11.77
CA MET A 163 -1.36 -21.32 -11.71
C MET A 163 -1.72 -22.78 -11.37
N ASN A 164 -2.74 -22.98 -10.53
CA ASN A 164 -3.20 -24.31 -10.09
C ASN A 164 -4.32 -24.90 -10.94
N LYS A 165 -4.82 -24.15 -11.96
CA LYS A 165 -5.96 -24.52 -12.80
C LYS A 165 -7.22 -24.82 -11.98
N THR A 166 -7.49 -23.99 -10.97
CA THR A 166 -8.68 -24.03 -10.13
C THR A 166 -9.59 -22.86 -10.41
N ASP A 167 -10.90 -23.01 -10.25
CA ASP A 167 -11.85 -21.93 -10.45
C ASP A 167 -11.64 -20.81 -9.43
N ILE A 168 -11.89 -19.56 -9.85
CA ILE A 168 -11.89 -18.40 -8.97
C ILE A 168 -13.27 -18.29 -8.33
N VAL A 169 -13.32 -18.41 -6.99
CA VAL A 169 -14.58 -18.26 -6.24
C VAL A 169 -14.65 -16.87 -5.64
N LEU A 170 -15.71 -16.14 -5.97
CA LEU A 170 -16.02 -14.81 -5.42
C LEU A 170 -17.18 -14.94 -4.40
N HIS A 171 -16.93 -14.51 -3.18
CA HIS A 171 -17.94 -14.48 -2.10
C HIS A 171 -18.68 -13.14 -2.01
N THR A 172 -18.49 -12.25 -2.99
CA THR A 172 -19.19 -10.97 -3.15
C THR A 172 -19.56 -10.79 -4.63
N ALA A 173 -20.38 -9.79 -4.93
CA ALA A 173 -20.71 -9.44 -6.32
C ALA A 173 -19.49 -8.89 -7.11
N GLY A 174 -18.34 -8.71 -6.47
CA GLY A 174 -17.11 -8.24 -7.12
C GLY A 174 -17.17 -6.81 -7.65
N LYS A 175 -18.06 -5.96 -7.11
CA LYS A 175 -18.27 -4.58 -7.59
C LYS A 175 -17.23 -3.58 -7.13
N SER A 176 -16.53 -3.87 -6.04
CA SER A 176 -15.46 -2.99 -5.53
C SER A 176 -14.40 -2.74 -6.59
N VAL A 177 -14.04 -1.47 -6.78
CA VAL A 177 -12.97 -1.05 -7.70
C VAL A 177 -11.63 -1.07 -6.97
N GLY A 178 -10.70 -1.86 -7.47
CA GLY A 178 -9.30 -1.84 -7.05
C GLY A 178 -8.49 -0.87 -7.91
N ASN A 179 -7.50 -0.24 -7.30
CA ASN A 179 -6.50 0.57 -7.99
C ASN A 179 -5.13 -0.07 -7.78
N TYR A 180 -4.37 -0.26 -8.84
CA TYR A 180 -3.15 -1.06 -8.81
C TYR A 180 -1.95 -0.30 -9.35
N CYS A 181 -0.76 -0.71 -8.92
CA CYS A 181 0.50 -0.24 -9.46
C CYS A 181 1.53 -1.38 -9.44
N TYR A 182 2.31 -1.51 -10.49
CA TYR A 182 3.39 -2.49 -10.52
C TYR A 182 4.51 -2.10 -9.56
N THR A 183 5.05 -3.07 -8.82
CA THR A 183 6.07 -2.83 -7.77
C THR A 183 7.23 -1.98 -8.25
N ARG A 184 7.80 -2.24 -9.45
CA ARG A 184 8.89 -1.43 -10.00
C ARG A 184 8.46 0.01 -10.25
N ASP A 185 7.28 0.20 -10.84
CA ASP A 185 6.79 1.55 -11.17
C ASP A 185 6.50 2.35 -9.90
N ALA A 186 5.98 1.69 -8.84
CA ALA A 186 5.81 2.31 -7.53
C ALA A 186 7.15 2.71 -6.90
N VAL A 187 8.17 1.84 -6.95
CA VAL A 187 9.52 2.16 -6.46
C VAL A 187 10.12 3.35 -7.23
N MET A 188 9.96 3.40 -8.54
CA MET A 188 10.42 4.55 -9.34
C MET A 188 9.71 5.84 -8.94
N GLY A 189 8.39 5.78 -8.65
CA GLY A 189 7.64 6.93 -8.11
C GLY A 189 8.17 7.39 -6.76
N ILE A 190 8.42 6.47 -5.83
CA ILE A 190 8.99 6.76 -4.51
C ILE A 190 10.37 7.43 -4.63
N LEU A 191 11.25 6.90 -5.49
CA LEU A 191 12.57 7.48 -5.72
C LEU A 191 12.50 8.87 -6.36
N LEU A 192 11.54 9.08 -7.26
CA LEU A 192 11.32 10.38 -7.86
C LEU A 192 10.83 11.39 -6.82
N LEU A 193 9.90 10.99 -5.93
CA LEU A 193 9.44 11.84 -4.83
C LEU A 193 10.58 12.22 -3.90
N LEU A 194 11.50 11.30 -3.63
CA LEU A 194 12.65 11.54 -2.76
C LEU A 194 13.51 12.72 -3.23
N VAL A 195 13.57 12.96 -4.56
CA VAL A 195 14.43 14.00 -5.15
C VAL A 195 13.67 15.19 -5.74
N LYS A 196 12.40 15.04 -6.12
CA LYS A 196 11.63 16.07 -6.83
C LYS A 196 10.30 16.45 -6.20
N GLY A 197 9.80 15.69 -5.23
CA GLY A 197 8.54 16.01 -4.56
C GLY A 197 8.66 17.31 -3.75
N ASN A 198 7.55 18.03 -3.61
CA ASN A 198 7.46 19.17 -2.72
C ASN A 198 7.36 18.74 -1.27
N ASP A 199 7.99 19.48 -0.38
CA ASP A 199 8.04 19.16 1.04
C ASP A 199 6.67 19.29 1.70
N GLY A 200 6.33 18.30 2.52
CA GLY A 200 5.06 18.23 3.23
C GLY A 200 3.85 17.80 2.39
N GLU A 201 4.04 17.53 1.09
CA GLU A 201 2.94 17.19 0.19
C GLU A 201 2.76 15.68 -0.01
N ALA A 202 1.50 15.27 -0.19
CA ALA A 202 1.12 13.92 -0.57
C ALA A 202 1.03 13.76 -2.09
N TYR A 203 1.35 12.56 -2.57
CA TYR A 203 1.30 12.14 -3.96
C TYR A 203 0.70 10.74 -4.07
N THR A 204 -0.24 10.58 -4.98
CA THR A 204 -0.86 9.28 -5.28
C THR A 204 0.03 8.48 -6.22
N VAL A 205 0.35 7.26 -5.83
CA VAL A 205 1.14 6.30 -6.61
C VAL A 205 0.22 5.19 -7.09
N ALA A 206 -0.47 5.43 -8.20
CA ALA A 206 -1.41 4.51 -8.83
C ALA A 206 -1.24 4.56 -10.34
N HIS A 207 -1.27 3.40 -11.02
CA HIS A 207 -1.28 3.39 -12.48
C HIS A 207 -2.65 3.89 -12.97
N PRO A 208 -2.74 4.95 -13.79
CA PRO A 208 -4.00 5.60 -14.14
C PRO A 208 -5.01 4.67 -14.86
N GLU A 209 -4.50 3.66 -15.57
CA GLU A 209 -5.35 2.70 -16.31
C GLU A 209 -5.54 1.35 -15.59
N ALA A 210 -4.87 1.14 -14.45
CA ALA A 210 -4.98 -0.11 -13.70
C ALA A 210 -6.00 -0.02 -12.56
N HIS A 211 -7.19 0.54 -12.84
CA HIS A 211 -8.35 0.47 -11.97
C HIS A 211 -9.39 -0.46 -12.60
N ILE A 212 -9.88 -1.42 -11.82
CA ILE A 212 -10.76 -2.48 -12.31
C ILE A 212 -11.62 -3.01 -11.17
N THR A 213 -12.84 -3.47 -11.47
CA THR A 213 -13.63 -4.17 -10.46
C THR A 213 -13.01 -5.53 -10.13
N ILE A 214 -13.22 -6.01 -8.91
CA ILE A 214 -12.74 -7.34 -8.50
C ILE A 214 -13.28 -8.43 -9.42
N GLY A 215 -14.56 -8.31 -9.82
CA GLY A 215 -15.19 -9.26 -10.76
C GLY A 215 -14.56 -9.25 -12.14
N ASP A 216 -14.27 -8.07 -12.71
CA ASP A 216 -13.63 -7.99 -14.02
C ASP A 216 -12.16 -8.39 -13.97
N MET A 217 -11.47 -8.14 -12.86
CA MET A 217 -10.13 -8.64 -12.63
C MET A 217 -10.10 -10.18 -12.58
N ALA A 218 -11.08 -10.81 -11.92
CA ALA A 218 -11.22 -12.27 -11.92
C ALA A 218 -11.44 -12.83 -13.33
N LYS A 219 -12.33 -12.20 -14.12
CA LYS A 219 -12.55 -12.57 -15.52
C LYS A 219 -11.30 -12.40 -16.37
N MET A 220 -10.62 -11.27 -16.26
CA MET A 220 -9.35 -11.03 -16.97
C MET A 220 -8.32 -12.13 -16.67
N VAL A 221 -8.18 -12.53 -15.40
CA VAL A 221 -7.25 -13.60 -15.01
C VAL A 221 -7.70 -14.95 -15.63
N ALA A 222 -8.97 -15.30 -15.56
CA ALA A 222 -9.47 -16.54 -16.16
C ALA A 222 -9.29 -16.57 -17.67
N GLU A 223 -9.59 -15.47 -18.37
CA GLU A 223 -9.51 -15.37 -19.83
C GLU A 223 -8.06 -15.26 -20.34
N LYS A 224 -7.28 -14.34 -19.77
CA LYS A 224 -5.97 -13.95 -20.31
C LYS A 224 -4.80 -14.76 -19.73
N LEU A 225 -4.87 -15.10 -18.45
CA LEU A 225 -3.76 -15.76 -17.74
C LEU A 225 -3.95 -17.27 -17.62
N ALA A 226 -5.21 -17.73 -17.58
CA ALA A 226 -5.55 -19.16 -17.56
C ALA A 226 -6.13 -19.68 -18.88
N ASN A 227 -6.12 -18.90 -19.97
CA ASN A 227 -6.60 -19.28 -21.32
C ASN A 227 -8.01 -19.89 -21.33
N ASN A 228 -8.91 -19.39 -20.48
CA ASN A 228 -10.26 -19.93 -20.26
C ASN A 228 -10.30 -21.38 -19.72
N GLU A 229 -9.21 -21.89 -19.15
CA GLU A 229 -9.18 -23.23 -18.53
C GLU A 229 -9.86 -23.25 -17.16
N ILE A 230 -10.13 -22.09 -16.55
CA ILE A 230 -10.80 -21.92 -15.27
C ILE A 230 -12.00 -20.98 -15.39
N LYS A 231 -12.94 -21.06 -14.44
CA LYS A 231 -14.15 -20.23 -14.40
C LYS A 231 -14.14 -19.28 -13.23
N VAL A 232 -14.94 -18.23 -13.34
CA VAL A 232 -15.28 -17.36 -12.19
C VAL A 232 -16.65 -17.81 -11.68
N VAL A 233 -16.68 -18.26 -10.42
CA VAL A 233 -17.85 -18.76 -9.73
C VAL A 233 -18.25 -17.79 -8.64
N PHE A 234 -19.54 -17.45 -8.56
CA PHE A 234 -20.08 -16.61 -7.49
C PHE A 234 -20.76 -17.50 -6.45
N ASP A 235 -20.17 -17.55 -5.26
CA ASP A 235 -20.69 -18.23 -4.07
C ASP A 235 -20.92 -17.19 -2.98
N ILE A 236 -22.00 -16.43 -3.14
CA ILE A 236 -22.31 -15.28 -2.27
C ILE A 236 -23.14 -15.78 -1.09
N PRO A 237 -22.62 -15.75 0.14
CA PRO A 237 -23.35 -16.18 1.32
C PRO A 237 -24.51 -15.24 1.63
N GLU A 238 -25.57 -15.74 2.28
CA GLU A 238 -26.74 -14.95 2.71
C GLU A 238 -26.36 -13.80 3.66
N SER A 239 -25.24 -13.90 4.37
CA SER A 239 -24.70 -12.86 5.25
C SER A 239 -23.29 -12.49 4.82
N ALA A 240 -23.11 -11.30 4.24
CA ALA A 240 -21.81 -10.74 3.88
C ALA A 240 -20.86 -10.52 5.08
N MET A 241 -21.41 -10.46 6.30
CA MET A 241 -20.62 -10.31 7.55
C MET A 241 -19.76 -11.53 7.88
N THR A 242 -20.06 -12.70 7.30
CA THR A 242 -19.38 -13.96 7.62
C THR A 242 -17.87 -13.94 7.26
N PHE A 243 -17.47 -13.13 6.28
CA PHE A 243 -16.08 -13.07 5.79
C PHE A 243 -15.33 -11.79 6.15
N GLY A 244 -15.96 -10.84 6.86
CA GLY A 244 -15.30 -9.59 7.28
C GLY A 244 -14.88 -8.68 6.11
N TYR A 245 -15.58 -8.75 4.98
CA TYR A 245 -15.30 -7.87 3.84
C TYR A 245 -15.65 -6.42 4.15
N ALA A 246 -14.79 -5.49 3.69
CA ALA A 246 -15.10 -4.07 3.72
C ALA A 246 -16.27 -3.75 2.77
N PRO A 247 -17.01 -2.65 3.02
CA PRO A 247 -18.01 -2.15 2.06
C PRO A 247 -17.41 -1.94 0.68
N ASP A 248 -18.25 -2.02 -0.36
CA ASP A 248 -17.81 -1.77 -1.74
C ASP A 248 -17.19 -0.38 -1.87
N VAL A 249 -16.01 -0.32 -2.47
CA VAL A 249 -15.29 0.92 -2.75
C VAL A 249 -15.40 1.23 -4.23
N ASN A 250 -15.91 2.42 -4.55
CA ASN A 250 -15.93 2.94 -5.93
C ASN A 250 -15.05 4.19 -6.00
N MET A 251 -13.75 3.98 -6.09
CA MET A 251 -12.77 5.05 -6.08
C MET A 251 -11.75 4.82 -7.21
N ARG A 252 -11.57 5.80 -8.08
CA ARG A 252 -10.54 5.81 -9.11
C ARG A 252 -9.49 6.84 -8.76
N LEU A 253 -8.28 6.40 -8.50
CA LEU A 253 -7.19 7.26 -8.06
C LEU A 253 -6.57 8.02 -9.22
N ASN A 254 -6.41 9.33 -9.03
CA ASN A 254 -5.67 10.19 -9.94
C ASN A 254 -4.20 10.29 -9.49
N SER A 255 -3.27 10.16 -10.41
CA SER A 255 -1.82 10.30 -10.16
C SER A 255 -1.16 11.42 -10.98
N ASP A 256 -1.94 12.35 -11.53
CA ASP A 256 -1.44 13.43 -12.39
C ASP A 256 -0.38 14.27 -11.69
N LYS A 257 -0.53 14.51 -10.38
CA LYS A 257 0.43 15.26 -9.57
C LYS A 257 1.82 14.60 -9.58
N LEU A 258 1.90 13.30 -9.43
CA LEU A 258 3.16 12.56 -9.52
C LEU A 258 3.67 12.49 -10.96
N GLN A 259 2.77 12.32 -11.94
CA GLN A 259 3.13 12.30 -13.35
C GLN A 259 3.70 13.66 -13.81
N ALA A 260 3.22 14.77 -13.28
CA ALA A 260 3.76 16.10 -13.55
C ALA A 260 5.23 16.26 -13.14
N LEU A 261 5.74 15.46 -12.18
CA LEU A 261 7.15 15.41 -11.83
C LEU A 261 7.99 14.59 -12.82
N GLY A 262 7.34 13.92 -13.79
CA GLY A 262 7.98 13.06 -14.80
C GLY A 262 7.84 11.56 -14.56
N TRP A 263 7.06 11.12 -13.56
CA TRP A 263 6.77 9.72 -13.36
C TRP A 263 5.88 9.16 -14.48
N LYS A 264 6.22 7.98 -14.96
CA LYS A 264 5.44 7.29 -16.00
C LYS A 264 5.36 5.80 -15.65
N PRO A 265 4.25 5.32 -15.10
CA PRO A 265 4.03 3.89 -14.93
C PRO A 265 3.84 3.26 -16.32
N VAL A 266 4.45 2.10 -16.54
CA VAL A 266 4.49 1.48 -17.88
C VAL A 266 3.97 0.05 -17.89
N ILE A 267 3.77 -0.57 -16.73
CA ILE A 267 3.34 -1.96 -16.64
C ILE A 267 1.85 -2.01 -16.29
N GLY A 268 1.05 -2.44 -17.25
CA GLY A 268 -0.39 -2.64 -17.08
C GLY A 268 -0.73 -3.92 -16.30
N LEU A 269 -1.99 -4.08 -15.94
CA LEU A 269 -2.48 -5.09 -15.00
C LEU A 269 -2.19 -6.53 -15.45
N GLU A 270 -2.39 -6.86 -16.73
CA GLU A 270 -2.13 -8.19 -17.29
C GLU A 270 -0.64 -8.57 -17.17
N GLU A 271 0.24 -7.65 -17.52
CA GLU A 271 1.69 -7.84 -17.40
C GLU A 271 2.15 -7.92 -15.93
N MET A 272 1.50 -7.18 -15.01
CA MET A 272 1.74 -7.29 -13.57
C MET A 272 1.51 -8.73 -13.10
N TYR A 273 0.39 -9.34 -13.50
CA TYR A 273 0.06 -10.73 -13.20
C TYR A 273 1.06 -11.71 -13.80
N THR A 274 1.35 -11.57 -15.10
CA THR A 274 2.31 -12.43 -15.80
C THR A 274 3.65 -12.50 -15.09
N ARG A 275 4.20 -11.32 -14.72
CA ARG A 275 5.47 -11.24 -14.01
C ARG A 275 5.39 -11.75 -12.57
N MET A 276 4.27 -11.52 -11.88
CA MET A 276 4.06 -12.02 -10.53
C MET A 276 3.97 -13.55 -10.52
N MET A 277 3.16 -14.16 -11.39
CA MET A 277 2.99 -15.60 -11.50
C MET A 277 4.33 -16.28 -11.79
N LYS A 278 5.08 -15.77 -12.78
CA LYS A 278 6.43 -16.27 -13.09
C LYS A 278 7.38 -16.19 -11.88
N SER A 279 7.27 -15.12 -11.09
CA SER A 279 8.10 -14.96 -9.88
C SER A 279 7.65 -15.90 -8.75
N MET A 280 6.36 -16.18 -8.63
CA MET A 280 5.81 -17.08 -7.61
C MET A 280 6.28 -18.54 -7.79
N GLU A 281 6.62 -18.95 -9.02
CA GLU A 281 7.18 -20.29 -9.28
C GLU A 281 8.46 -20.57 -8.50
N TYR A 282 9.24 -19.52 -8.20
CA TYR A 282 10.51 -19.66 -7.43
C TYR A 282 10.27 -19.65 -5.90
N THR A 283 9.05 -19.35 -5.43
CA THR A 283 8.71 -19.28 -4.00
C THR A 283 7.62 -20.27 -3.59
N ARG A 284 7.23 -21.13 -4.53
CA ARG A 284 6.22 -22.19 -4.36
C ARG A 284 6.72 -23.40 -3.59
#